data_d722775bbaf4e24b4e23a9e024a49449
#
_entry.id   d722775bbaf4e24b4e23a9e024a49449
#
_cell.length_a   1.000
_cell.length_b   1.000
_cell.length_c   1.000
_cell.angle_alpha   90.00
_cell.angle_beta   90.00
_cell.angle_gamma   90.00
#
_symmetry.space_group_name_H-M   'P 1'
#
loop_
_entity.id
_entity.type
_entity.pdbx_description
1 polymer ?
#
loop_
_entity_poly.entity_id
_entity_poly.type
_entity_poly.pdbx_seq_one_letter_code
_entity_poly.pdbx_strand_id
1 'polypeptide(L)'
;MGEKKDIRNLSLEELIDFCAANKLPKFRAKQIWEWLWKKRAVSFEEMTSLSKDMRKLFNSNFNINATKIHKAERSIDGTIKYSLQLHDKLLVEGVLIPSKNRLTACVSSQVGCSLACEFCATGTLKLERNLTAAEIYDQVFILNEEAISNFGKPLSNIVFMGMGEPLLNYNALLKSIHFITKEEGLGMSPKRLTVSTAGISKMIIKLADDEVRFNLAISLHSASNSKRDILMPLNQKVKLEELRDSVQYFYDKTGSRVTYEYILFKDLNDSMEDAQKLIQFAKASPCKINIIEYNTVDDLPYEKASNKVTENFIKYLEEKKLIVNLRKSKGKDIAAACGQLVNKLK
;
A
#
# COMPACT_ATOMS: atom_id res chain seq x y z
N MET A 1 -22.30 -5.52 27.51
CA MET A 1 -20.97 -6.13 27.48
C MET A 1 -20.11 -5.29 26.55
N GLY A 2 -18.96 -4.75 27.01
CA GLY A 2 -18.05 -3.98 26.15
C GLY A 2 -17.53 -4.86 25.03
N GLU A 3 -17.26 -4.25 23.86
CA GLU A 3 -16.70 -4.93 22.70
C GLU A 3 -15.31 -5.48 23.05
N LYS A 4 -15.09 -6.80 22.79
CA LYS A 4 -13.80 -7.43 23.10
C LYS A 4 -12.73 -6.90 22.16
N LYS A 5 -11.54 -6.63 22.69
CA LYS A 5 -10.37 -6.18 21.91
C LYS A 5 -9.92 -7.29 20.95
N ASP A 6 -9.53 -6.91 19.72
CA ASP A 6 -8.83 -7.85 18.83
C ASP A 6 -7.47 -8.21 19.44
N ILE A 7 -7.22 -9.51 19.63
CA ILE A 7 -5.98 -10.03 20.23
C ILE A 7 -4.73 -9.60 19.44
N ARG A 8 -4.85 -9.38 18.13
CA ARG A 8 -3.75 -8.95 17.25
C ARG A 8 -3.32 -7.50 17.46
N ASN A 9 -4.10 -6.72 18.24
CA ASN A 9 -3.70 -5.40 18.68
C ASN A 9 -2.73 -5.42 19.87
N LEU A 10 -2.61 -6.57 20.55
CA LEU A 10 -1.62 -6.75 21.60
C LEU A 10 -0.19 -6.82 21.04
N SER A 11 0.80 -6.42 21.85
CA SER A 11 2.19 -6.80 21.65
C SER A 11 2.43 -8.23 22.15
N LEU A 12 3.59 -8.81 21.81
CA LEU A 12 3.96 -10.12 22.36
C LEU A 12 4.13 -10.06 23.87
N GLU A 13 4.66 -8.97 24.40
CA GLU A 13 4.84 -8.72 25.82
C GLU A 13 3.48 -8.68 26.54
N GLU A 14 2.52 -7.88 26.05
CA GLU A 14 1.16 -7.84 26.60
C GLU A 14 0.48 -9.23 26.58
N LEU A 15 0.74 -10.03 25.54
CA LEU A 15 0.22 -11.39 25.47
C LEU A 15 0.90 -12.32 26.48
N ILE A 16 2.21 -12.15 26.73
CA ILE A 16 2.95 -12.87 27.78
C ILE A 16 2.38 -12.52 29.16
N ASP A 17 2.13 -11.22 29.41
CA ASP A 17 1.59 -10.75 30.67
C ASP A 17 0.16 -11.29 30.91
N PHE A 18 -0.67 -11.31 29.86
CA PHE A 18 -1.99 -11.95 29.94
C PHE A 18 -1.89 -13.43 30.26
N CYS A 19 -0.97 -14.17 29.64
CA CYS A 19 -0.73 -15.57 29.96
C CYS A 19 -0.30 -15.75 31.42
N ALA A 20 0.64 -14.93 31.90
CA ALA A 20 1.14 -14.99 33.28
C ALA A 20 0.01 -14.72 34.32
N ALA A 21 -0.82 -13.70 34.07
CA ALA A 21 -1.97 -13.37 34.92
C ALA A 21 -3.00 -14.53 35.02
N ASN A 22 -3.08 -15.36 33.98
CA ASN A 22 -3.94 -16.53 33.92
C ASN A 22 -3.22 -17.85 34.25
N LYS A 23 -2.05 -17.79 34.89
CA LYS A 23 -1.22 -18.94 35.30
C LYS A 23 -0.80 -19.85 34.13
N LEU A 24 -0.69 -19.28 32.91
CA LEU A 24 -0.22 -19.98 31.73
C LEU A 24 1.28 -19.75 31.53
N PRO A 25 2.04 -20.79 31.11
CA PRO A 25 3.45 -20.64 30.80
C PRO A 25 3.71 -19.65 29.65
N LYS A 26 4.81 -18.86 29.72
CA LYS A 26 5.18 -17.82 28.72
C LYS A 26 5.23 -18.35 27.27
N PHE A 27 5.61 -19.61 27.06
CA PHE A 27 5.70 -20.18 25.72
C PHE A 27 4.31 -20.28 25.03
N ARG A 28 3.22 -20.28 25.79
CA ARG A 28 1.86 -20.27 25.24
C ARG A 28 1.56 -18.98 24.48
N ALA A 29 2.05 -17.85 24.94
CA ALA A 29 1.95 -16.60 24.21
C ALA A 29 2.61 -16.69 22.83
N LYS A 30 3.82 -17.29 22.75
CA LYS A 30 4.51 -17.52 21.47
C LYS A 30 3.73 -18.45 20.54
N GLN A 31 3.09 -19.51 21.07
CA GLN A 31 2.25 -20.41 20.28
C GLN A 31 1.03 -19.68 19.70
N ILE A 32 0.36 -18.85 20.51
CA ILE A 32 -0.78 -18.04 20.04
C ILE A 32 -0.31 -17.03 18.99
N TRP A 33 0.83 -16.37 19.23
CA TRP A 33 1.44 -15.42 18.29
C TRP A 33 1.71 -16.07 16.93
N GLU A 34 2.26 -17.30 16.92
CA GLU A 34 2.46 -18.07 15.69
C GLU A 34 1.14 -18.39 14.98
N TRP A 35 0.10 -18.79 15.72
CA TRP A 35 -1.22 -19.01 15.15
C TRP A 35 -1.81 -17.75 14.51
N LEU A 36 -1.66 -16.60 15.16
CA LEU A 36 -2.20 -15.32 14.67
C LEU A 36 -1.47 -14.80 13.42
N TRP A 37 -0.14 -14.85 13.41
CA TRP A 37 0.67 -14.15 12.41
C TRP A 37 1.25 -15.06 11.32
N LYS A 38 1.64 -16.29 11.65
CA LYS A 38 2.19 -17.23 10.67
C LYS A 38 1.12 -18.07 10.00
N LYS A 39 0.17 -18.56 10.79
CA LYS A 39 -0.93 -19.43 10.31
C LYS A 39 -2.20 -18.65 9.98
N ARG A 40 -2.28 -17.39 10.39
CA ARG A 40 -3.45 -16.53 10.22
C ARG A 40 -4.75 -17.18 10.68
N ALA A 41 -4.75 -17.75 11.88
CA ALA A 41 -5.97 -18.29 12.48
C ALA A 41 -7.06 -17.20 12.54
N VAL A 42 -8.26 -17.53 12.08
CA VAL A 42 -9.41 -16.62 12.07
C VAL A 42 -10.37 -16.88 13.23
N SER A 43 -10.11 -17.95 14.00
CA SER A 43 -10.81 -18.30 15.24
C SER A 43 -9.87 -18.97 16.24
N PHE A 44 -10.21 -18.93 17.53
CA PHE A 44 -9.44 -19.66 18.54
C PHE A 44 -9.63 -21.19 18.44
N GLU A 45 -10.71 -21.65 17.82
CA GLU A 45 -11.01 -23.06 17.57
C GLU A 45 -9.97 -23.71 16.66
N GLU A 46 -9.42 -22.96 15.71
CA GLU A 46 -8.36 -23.41 14.79
C GLU A 46 -7.02 -23.68 15.49
N MET A 47 -6.80 -23.08 16.67
CA MET A 47 -5.55 -23.20 17.42
C MET A 47 -5.41 -24.56 18.11
N THR A 48 -5.32 -25.63 17.32
CA THR A 48 -5.42 -27.04 17.81
C THR A 48 -4.28 -27.46 18.73
N SER A 49 -3.14 -26.76 18.73
CA SER A 49 -2.05 -26.98 19.69
C SER A 49 -2.34 -26.44 21.10
N LEU A 50 -3.43 -25.68 21.27
CA LEU A 50 -3.90 -25.19 22.56
C LEU A 50 -5.00 -26.12 23.12
N SER A 51 -5.06 -26.29 24.45
CA SER A 51 -6.13 -27.00 25.09
C SER A 51 -7.49 -26.34 24.87
N LYS A 52 -8.58 -27.11 24.96
CA LYS A 52 -9.94 -26.55 24.85
C LYS A 52 -10.20 -25.42 25.85
N ASP A 53 -9.70 -25.54 27.07
CA ASP A 53 -9.91 -24.53 28.12
C ASP A 53 -9.13 -23.24 27.83
N MET A 54 -7.91 -23.36 27.30
CA MET A 54 -7.17 -22.19 26.83
C MET A 54 -7.92 -21.47 25.69
N ARG A 55 -8.39 -22.20 24.68
CA ARG A 55 -9.17 -21.61 23.57
C ARG A 55 -10.41 -20.89 24.09
N LYS A 56 -11.13 -21.47 25.04
CA LYS A 56 -12.26 -20.82 25.72
C LYS A 56 -11.85 -19.56 26.49
N LEU A 57 -10.74 -19.63 27.23
CA LEU A 57 -10.21 -18.47 27.95
C LEU A 57 -9.92 -17.31 27.01
N PHE A 58 -9.21 -17.55 25.89
CA PHE A 58 -8.91 -16.49 24.92
C PHE A 58 -10.17 -15.98 24.25
N ASN A 59 -11.08 -16.86 23.85
CA ASN A 59 -12.34 -16.48 23.23
C ASN A 59 -13.26 -15.66 24.18
N SER A 60 -13.15 -15.86 25.51
CA SER A 60 -13.92 -15.04 26.47
C SER A 60 -13.36 -13.63 26.61
N ASN A 61 -12.07 -13.43 26.38
CA ASN A 61 -11.40 -12.15 26.62
C ASN A 61 -11.15 -11.34 25.34
N PHE A 62 -11.01 -11.99 24.18
CA PHE A 62 -10.60 -11.38 22.94
C PHE A 62 -11.47 -11.81 21.75
N ASN A 63 -11.38 -11.02 20.67
CA ASN A 63 -11.84 -11.39 19.33
C ASN A 63 -10.64 -11.58 18.39
N ILE A 64 -10.85 -12.21 17.24
CA ILE A 64 -9.99 -12.18 16.07
C ILE A 64 -10.82 -11.57 14.94
N ASN A 65 -10.53 -10.31 14.62
CA ASN A 65 -11.30 -9.53 13.61
C ASN A 65 -10.76 -9.78 12.19
N ALA A 66 -10.84 -11.02 11.73
CA ALA A 66 -10.27 -11.43 10.45
C ALA A 66 -10.97 -10.77 9.25
N THR A 67 -10.18 -10.27 8.31
CA THR A 67 -10.64 -9.80 7.00
C THR A 67 -11.07 -10.97 6.12
N LYS A 68 -12.13 -10.81 5.32
CA LYS A 68 -12.68 -11.85 4.44
C LYS A 68 -12.85 -11.34 3.01
N ILE A 69 -12.75 -12.24 2.04
CA ILE A 69 -13.13 -11.92 0.66
C ILE A 69 -14.65 -11.73 0.61
N HIS A 70 -15.09 -10.56 0.15
CA HIS A 70 -16.49 -10.25 -0.12
C HIS A 70 -16.83 -10.54 -1.59
N LYS A 71 -15.97 -10.08 -2.52
CA LYS A 71 -16.15 -10.25 -3.97
C LYS A 71 -14.79 -10.35 -4.65
N ALA A 72 -14.72 -11.08 -5.76
CA ALA A 72 -13.57 -11.11 -6.65
C ALA A 72 -14.04 -10.85 -8.10
N GLU A 73 -13.28 -10.01 -8.84
CA GLU A 73 -13.52 -9.67 -10.24
C GLU A 73 -12.23 -9.92 -11.03
N ARG A 74 -12.34 -10.67 -12.13
CA ARG A 74 -11.19 -11.04 -12.96
C ARG A 74 -11.18 -10.28 -14.29
N SER A 75 -10.08 -9.62 -14.57
CA SER A 75 -9.79 -8.95 -15.85
C SER A 75 -9.40 -9.94 -16.91
N ILE A 76 -9.62 -9.55 -18.18
CA ILE A 76 -9.14 -10.29 -19.37
C ILE A 76 -7.60 -10.43 -19.40
N ASP A 77 -6.86 -9.53 -18.76
CA ASP A 77 -5.40 -9.56 -18.69
C ASP A 77 -4.87 -10.43 -17.52
N GLY A 78 -5.77 -11.11 -16.80
CA GLY A 78 -5.47 -11.99 -15.69
C GLY A 78 -5.38 -11.30 -14.31
N THR A 79 -5.49 -9.97 -14.25
CA THR A 79 -5.57 -9.22 -12.98
C THR A 79 -6.85 -9.59 -12.24
N ILE A 80 -6.77 -9.71 -10.92
CA ILE A 80 -7.95 -10.00 -10.07
C ILE A 80 -8.05 -8.91 -9.01
N LYS A 81 -9.19 -8.24 -8.97
CA LYS A 81 -9.55 -7.30 -7.92
C LYS A 81 -10.41 -7.99 -6.88
N TYR A 82 -10.07 -7.82 -5.62
CA TYR A 82 -10.80 -8.33 -4.46
C TYR A 82 -11.38 -7.18 -3.67
N SER A 83 -12.67 -7.24 -3.41
CA SER A 83 -13.31 -6.47 -2.36
C SER A 83 -13.20 -7.26 -1.07
N LEU A 84 -12.57 -6.68 -0.05
CA LEU A 84 -12.26 -7.33 1.22
C LEU A 84 -13.08 -6.69 2.34
N GLN A 85 -13.88 -7.50 3.02
CA GLN A 85 -14.73 -7.07 4.12
C GLN A 85 -14.00 -7.11 5.45
N LEU A 86 -14.03 -5.99 6.15
CA LEU A 86 -13.50 -5.81 7.49
C LEU A 86 -14.56 -6.21 8.54
N HIS A 87 -14.15 -6.29 9.81
CA HIS A 87 -15.03 -6.73 10.90
C HIS A 87 -16.24 -5.80 11.13
N ASP A 88 -16.09 -4.51 10.85
CA ASP A 88 -17.11 -3.47 10.94
C ASP A 88 -17.97 -3.34 9.67
N LYS A 89 -17.87 -4.32 8.77
CA LYS A 89 -18.55 -4.40 7.45
C LYS A 89 -18.06 -3.38 6.41
N LEU A 90 -17.11 -2.50 6.75
CA LEU A 90 -16.47 -1.65 5.77
C LEU A 90 -15.68 -2.52 4.77
N LEU A 91 -15.49 -1.98 3.57
CA LEU A 91 -14.79 -2.67 2.49
C LEU A 91 -13.52 -1.91 2.12
N VAL A 92 -12.49 -2.65 1.78
CA VAL A 92 -11.31 -2.15 1.08
C VAL A 92 -11.05 -3.00 -0.15
N GLU A 93 -10.35 -2.44 -1.12
CA GLU A 93 -9.98 -3.18 -2.32
C GLU A 93 -8.50 -3.56 -2.30
N GLY A 94 -8.21 -4.78 -2.74
CA GLY A 94 -6.86 -5.28 -3.01
C GLY A 94 -6.80 -5.87 -4.41
N VAL A 95 -5.63 -5.82 -5.07
CA VAL A 95 -5.48 -6.29 -6.44
C VAL A 95 -4.32 -7.26 -6.56
N LEU A 96 -4.55 -8.40 -7.21
CA LEU A 96 -3.52 -9.36 -7.59
C LEU A 96 -3.17 -9.16 -9.07
N ILE A 97 -1.92 -8.75 -9.34
CA ILE A 97 -1.47 -8.31 -10.64
C ILE A 97 -0.42 -9.30 -11.18
N PRO A 98 -0.78 -10.17 -12.14
CA PRO A 98 0.16 -11.06 -12.79
C PRO A 98 1.00 -10.33 -13.86
N SER A 99 2.27 -10.70 -13.94
CA SER A 99 3.16 -10.36 -15.04
C SER A 99 4.03 -11.57 -15.38
N LYS A 100 4.83 -11.53 -16.47
CA LYS A 100 5.60 -12.71 -16.93
C LYS A 100 6.29 -13.46 -15.78
N ASN A 101 7.03 -12.76 -14.92
CA ASN A 101 7.84 -13.37 -13.86
C ASN A 101 7.45 -12.90 -12.44
N ARG A 102 6.37 -12.14 -12.28
CA ARG A 102 5.99 -11.55 -10.99
C ARG A 102 4.50 -11.69 -10.74
N LEU A 103 4.16 -11.92 -9.49
CA LEU A 103 2.82 -11.74 -8.94
C LEU A 103 2.90 -10.63 -7.89
N THR A 104 2.22 -9.53 -8.15
CA THR A 104 2.25 -8.36 -7.27
C THR A 104 0.90 -8.20 -6.59
N ALA A 105 0.91 -8.06 -5.26
CA ALA A 105 -0.26 -7.62 -4.52
C ALA A 105 -0.24 -6.09 -4.37
N CYS A 106 -1.34 -5.43 -4.73
CA CYS A 106 -1.60 -4.04 -4.39
C CYS A 106 -2.57 -4.01 -3.21
N VAL A 107 -2.18 -3.39 -2.10
CA VAL A 107 -2.94 -3.39 -0.84
C VAL A 107 -3.25 -1.99 -0.36
N SER A 108 -4.35 -1.87 0.38
CA SER A 108 -4.88 -0.63 0.94
C SER A 108 -4.37 -0.40 2.37
N SER A 109 -4.26 0.87 2.77
CA SER A 109 -3.82 1.28 4.11
C SER A 109 -4.90 2.00 4.93
N GLN A 110 -5.97 2.45 4.28
CA GLN A 110 -7.09 3.18 4.90
C GLN A 110 -8.40 2.78 4.23
N VAL A 111 -9.51 3.00 4.90
CA VAL A 111 -10.85 3.01 4.29
C VAL A 111 -11.15 4.45 3.87
N GLY A 112 -11.16 4.72 2.56
CA GLY A 112 -11.17 6.07 2.02
C GLY A 112 -9.79 6.75 2.08
N CYS A 113 -9.75 8.07 1.85
CA CYS A 113 -8.52 8.86 1.89
C CYS A 113 -8.83 10.33 2.22
N SER A 114 -7.97 10.97 3.02
CA SER A 114 -8.12 12.39 3.38
C SER A 114 -7.37 13.36 2.47
N LEU A 115 -6.58 12.86 1.51
CA LEU A 115 -5.74 13.72 0.67
C LEU A 115 -6.46 14.35 -0.51
N ALA A 116 -7.64 13.83 -0.88
CA ALA A 116 -8.51 14.38 -1.91
C ALA A 116 -7.79 14.69 -3.23
N CYS A 117 -6.93 13.75 -3.70
CA CYS A 117 -6.30 13.90 -5.02
C CYS A 117 -7.37 13.89 -6.11
N GLU A 118 -7.41 14.92 -6.94
CA GLU A 118 -8.48 15.20 -7.90
C GLU A 118 -8.63 14.16 -9.04
N PHE A 119 -7.61 13.35 -9.26
CA PHE A 119 -7.58 12.31 -10.30
C PHE A 119 -7.85 10.90 -9.77
N CYS A 120 -8.11 10.73 -8.47
CA CYS A 120 -8.15 9.44 -7.80
C CYS A 120 -9.56 9.12 -7.29
N ALA A 121 -10.11 7.97 -7.67
CA ALA A 121 -11.42 7.53 -7.20
C ALA A 121 -11.49 7.41 -5.67
N THR A 122 -10.42 6.93 -5.02
CA THR A 122 -10.34 6.93 -3.55
C THR A 122 -10.29 8.34 -2.97
N GLY A 123 -9.76 9.32 -3.72
CA GLY A 123 -9.72 10.73 -3.33
C GLY A 123 -11.11 11.38 -3.24
N THR A 124 -12.11 10.85 -3.96
CA THR A 124 -13.50 11.34 -3.87
C THR A 124 -14.22 10.81 -2.63
N LEU A 125 -13.65 9.80 -1.96
CA LEU A 125 -14.19 9.24 -0.72
C LEU A 125 -13.65 9.99 0.49
N LYS A 126 -14.50 10.19 1.50
CA LYS A 126 -14.01 10.64 2.80
C LYS A 126 -13.22 9.53 3.48
N LEU A 127 -12.24 9.91 4.28
CA LEU A 127 -11.55 8.98 5.18
C LEU A 127 -12.53 8.52 6.27
N GLU A 128 -12.83 7.23 6.31
CA GLU A 128 -13.61 6.63 7.41
C GLU A 128 -12.70 6.29 8.58
N ARG A 129 -11.64 5.53 8.33
CA ARG A 129 -10.62 5.19 9.34
C ARG A 129 -9.33 4.62 8.74
N ASN A 130 -8.30 4.59 9.56
CA ASN A 130 -7.10 3.83 9.29
C ASN A 130 -7.37 2.32 9.42
N LEU A 131 -6.65 1.52 8.63
CA LEU A 131 -6.60 0.07 8.82
C LEU A 131 -5.66 -0.27 9.98
N THR A 132 -5.99 -1.31 10.73
CA THR A 132 -5.06 -1.89 11.71
C THR A 132 -3.94 -2.64 11.00
N ALA A 133 -2.84 -2.89 11.70
CA ALA A 133 -1.74 -3.70 11.16
C ALA A 133 -2.19 -5.11 10.75
N ALA A 134 -3.14 -5.68 11.49
CA ALA A 134 -3.73 -6.98 11.20
C ALA A 134 -4.57 -6.96 9.91
N GLU A 135 -5.37 -5.92 9.69
CA GLU A 135 -6.17 -5.77 8.47
C GLU A 135 -5.30 -5.56 7.22
N ILE A 136 -4.19 -4.82 7.36
CA ILE A 136 -3.20 -4.67 6.26
C ILE A 136 -2.51 -6.01 5.99
N TYR A 137 -2.08 -6.73 7.04
CA TYR A 137 -1.45 -8.04 6.92
C TYR A 137 -2.40 -9.08 6.32
N ASP A 138 -3.67 -9.10 6.75
CA ASP A 138 -4.69 -10.00 6.23
C ASP A 138 -4.89 -9.85 4.71
N GLN A 139 -4.86 -8.62 4.17
CA GLN A 139 -4.95 -8.41 2.73
C GLN A 139 -3.79 -9.12 2.01
N VAL A 140 -2.56 -8.96 2.51
CA VAL A 140 -1.38 -9.59 1.90
C VAL A 140 -1.48 -11.11 1.98
N PHE A 141 -1.88 -11.65 3.13
CA PHE A 141 -2.02 -13.09 3.32
C PHE A 141 -3.08 -13.68 2.39
N ILE A 142 -4.27 -13.07 2.34
CA ILE A 142 -5.35 -13.49 1.42
C ILE A 142 -4.87 -13.47 -0.02
N LEU A 143 -4.25 -12.37 -0.46
CA LEU A 143 -3.77 -12.24 -1.83
C LEU A 143 -2.62 -13.23 -2.14
N ASN A 144 -1.86 -13.65 -1.13
CA ASN A 144 -0.86 -14.70 -1.30
C ASN A 144 -1.49 -16.08 -1.49
N GLU A 145 -2.50 -16.44 -0.72
CA GLU A 145 -3.25 -17.67 -0.89
C GLU A 145 -3.96 -17.71 -2.25
N GLU A 146 -4.58 -16.61 -2.63
CA GLU A 146 -5.21 -16.45 -3.95
C GLU A 146 -4.18 -16.52 -5.11
N ALA A 147 -2.95 -16.03 -4.89
CA ALA A 147 -1.86 -16.16 -5.86
C ALA A 147 -1.46 -17.62 -6.06
N ILE A 148 -1.33 -18.38 -4.97
CA ILE A 148 -1.03 -19.81 -5.00
C ILE A 148 -2.17 -20.57 -5.69
N SER A 149 -3.42 -20.30 -5.30
CA SER A 149 -4.60 -20.96 -5.84
C SER A 149 -4.79 -20.71 -7.35
N ASN A 150 -4.66 -19.44 -7.79
CA ASN A 150 -4.96 -19.05 -9.17
C ASN A 150 -3.78 -19.20 -10.13
N PHE A 151 -2.53 -19.13 -9.64
CA PHE A 151 -1.32 -19.07 -10.47
C PHE A 151 -0.25 -20.09 -10.08
N GLY A 152 -0.48 -20.94 -9.06
CA GLY A 152 0.44 -22.00 -8.63
C GLY A 152 1.73 -21.49 -7.97
N LYS A 153 1.83 -20.22 -7.59
CA LYS A 153 3.02 -19.63 -6.98
C LYS A 153 2.67 -18.47 -6.04
N PRO A 154 3.49 -18.24 -4.99
CA PRO A 154 3.24 -17.17 -4.03
C PRO A 154 3.50 -15.79 -4.65
N LEU A 155 3.14 -14.75 -3.90
CA LEU A 155 3.46 -13.36 -4.23
C LEU A 155 4.98 -13.17 -4.36
N SER A 156 5.37 -12.39 -5.37
CA SER A 156 6.76 -11.96 -5.53
C SER A 156 7.01 -10.53 -5.04
N ASN A 157 5.99 -9.68 -5.08
CA ASN A 157 6.08 -8.27 -4.71
C ASN A 157 4.79 -7.79 -4.04
N ILE A 158 4.91 -6.77 -3.20
CA ILE A 158 3.79 -6.07 -2.58
C ILE A 158 3.96 -4.57 -2.82
N VAL A 159 2.90 -3.89 -3.19
CA VAL A 159 2.86 -2.43 -3.30
C VAL A 159 1.73 -1.87 -2.44
N PHE A 160 2.05 -0.91 -1.60
CA PHE A 160 1.08 -0.15 -0.80
C PHE A 160 0.64 1.05 -1.64
N MET A 161 -0.19 0.75 -2.67
CA MET A 161 -0.68 1.71 -3.67
C MET A 161 -2.19 1.56 -3.89
N GLY A 162 -2.87 0.93 -2.94
CA GLY A 162 -4.33 0.79 -2.90
C GLY A 162 -5.00 2.04 -2.32
N MET A 163 -6.05 1.84 -1.55
CA MET A 163 -6.80 2.94 -0.93
C MET A 163 -6.04 3.53 0.26
N GLY A 164 -6.05 4.89 0.35
CA GLY A 164 -5.46 5.65 1.45
C GLY A 164 -4.01 6.09 1.23
N GLU A 165 -3.54 6.93 2.15
CA GLU A 165 -2.15 7.38 2.24
C GLU A 165 -1.40 6.56 3.32
N PRO A 166 -0.46 5.68 2.93
CA PRO A 166 0.20 4.80 3.89
C PRO A 166 0.94 5.53 5.01
N LEU A 167 1.54 6.68 4.73
CA LEU A 167 2.30 7.43 5.72
C LEU A 167 1.43 8.17 6.75
N LEU A 168 0.11 8.34 6.49
CA LEU A 168 -0.84 8.78 7.50
C LEU A 168 -1.29 7.65 8.43
N ASN A 169 -0.96 6.40 8.09
CA ASN A 169 -1.18 5.22 8.92
C ASN A 169 0.14 4.55 9.33
N TYR A 170 1.13 5.35 9.68
CA TYR A 170 2.54 4.98 9.82
C TYR A 170 2.78 3.76 10.72
N ASN A 171 2.26 3.79 11.94
CA ASN A 171 2.53 2.74 12.92
C ASN A 171 1.94 1.39 12.50
N ALA A 172 0.71 1.38 11.97
CA ALA A 172 0.08 0.16 11.48
C ALA A 172 0.78 -0.36 10.21
N LEU A 173 1.21 0.54 9.33
CA LEU A 173 2.01 0.21 8.16
C LEU A 173 3.31 -0.51 8.55
N LEU A 174 4.12 0.09 9.41
CA LEU A 174 5.41 -0.51 9.82
C LEU A 174 5.21 -1.81 10.59
N LYS A 175 4.20 -1.91 11.46
CA LYS A 175 3.85 -3.15 12.17
C LYS A 175 3.43 -4.25 11.17
N SER A 176 2.64 -3.92 10.14
CA SER A 176 2.27 -4.88 9.09
C SER A 176 3.48 -5.33 8.26
N ILE A 177 4.35 -4.40 7.85
CA ILE A 177 5.61 -4.70 7.14
C ILE A 177 6.52 -5.61 7.97
N HIS A 178 6.58 -5.39 9.28
CA HIS A 178 7.33 -6.26 10.18
C HIS A 178 6.86 -7.72 10.06
N PHE A 179 5.55 -7.99 10.12
CA PHE A 179 5.01 -9.34 9.98
C PHE A 179 5.13 -9.91 8.56
N ILE A 180 5.07 -9.07 7.53
CA ILE A 180 5.30 -9.49 6.15
C ILE A 180 6.75 -9.95 5.95
N THR A 181 7.70 -9.30 6.62
CA THR A 181 9.14 -9.52 6.37
C THR A 181 9.80 -10.49 7.33
N LYS A 182 9.25 -10.72 8.51
CA LYS A 182 9.80 -11.65 9.52
C LYS A 182 9.44 -13.11 9.22
N GLU A 183 10.28 -14.03 9.67
CA GLU A 183 10.08 -15.48 9.53
C GLU A 183 8.84 -15.99 10.27
N GLU A 184 8.46 -15.29 11.34
CA GLU A 184 7.23 -15.56 12.10
C GLU A 184 5.95 -15.14 11.34
N GLY A 185 6.11 -14.49 10.18
CA GLY A 185 5.03 -14.13 9.26
C GLY A 185 5.25 -14.75 7.88
N LEU A 186 5.32 -13.91 6.82
CA LEU A 186 5.49 -14.37 5.43
C LEU A 186 6.97 -14.51 5.00
N GLY A 187 7.94 -13.99 5.75
CA GLY A 187 9.36 -14.09 5.43
C GLY A 187 9.79 -13.38 4.14
N MET A 188 9.01 -12.42 3.66
CA MET A 188 9.30 -11.73 2.39
C MET A 188 10.43 -10.71 2.55
N SER A 189 11.38 -10.68 1.60
CA SER A 189 12.46 -9.67 1.62
C SER A 189 11.87 -8.24 1.55
N PRO A 190 12.32 -7.30 2.40
CA PRO A 190 11.88 -5.89 2.35
C PRO A 190 12.04 -5.24 0.97
N LYS A 191 13.05 -5.63 0.20
CA LYS A 191 13.29 -5.13 -1.17
C LYS A 191 12.19 -5.49 -2.17
N ARG A 192 11.28 -6.39 -1.81
CA ARG A 192 10.11 -6.76 -2.61
C ARG A 192 8.86 -5.95 -2.26
N LEU A 193 8.95 -5.10 -1.25
CA LEU A 193 7.90 -4.21 -0.81
C LEU A 193 8.16 -2.80 -1.35
N THR A 194 7.10 -2.12 -1.80
CA THR A 194 7.14 -0.71 -2.19
C THR A 194 6.02 0.04 -1.46
N VAL A 195 6.38 1.02 -0.67
CA VAL A 195 5.44 1.96 -0.06
C VAL A 195 5.37 3.19 -0.94
N SER A 196 4.16 3.58 -1.34
CA SER A 196 3.91 4.83 -2.08
C SER A 196 3.36 5.89 -1.14
N THR A 197 3.73 7.13 -1.37
CA THR A 197 3.18 8.28 -0.64
C THR A 197 2.95 9.45 -1.58
N ALA A 198 1.96 10.25 -1.25
CA ALA A 198 1.71 11.54 -1.91
C ALA A 198 2.81 12.59 -1.62
N GLY A 199 3.75 12.29 -0.72
CA GLY A 199 4.88 13.16 -0.40
C GLY A 199 4.70 13.95 0.89
N ILE A 200 4.41 13.26 2.01
CA ILE A 200 4.35 13.88 3.34
C ILE A 200 5.77 14.01 3.89
N SER A 201 6.43 15.15 3.65
CA SER A 201 7.86 15.37 3.90
C SER A 201 8.31 14.96 5.30
N LYS A 202 7.58 15.35 6.34
CA LYS A 202 7.88 14.97 7.74
C LYS A 202 7.92 13.45 7.94
N MET A 203 7.04 12.71 7.26
CA MET A 203 6.99 11.26 7.37
C MET A 203 8.05 10.57 6.52
N ILE A 204 8.48 11.20 5.40
CA ILE A 204 9.62 10.73 4.60
C ILE A 204 10.92 10.85 5.43
N ILE A 205 11.11 11.97 6.13
CA ILE A 205 12.23 12.16 7.07
C ILE A 205 12.19 11.10 8.17
N LYS A 206 11.01 10.84 8.74
CA LYS A 206 10.85 9.80 9.76
C LYS A 206 11.18 8.39 9.22
N LEU A 207 10.81 8.06 8.00
CA LEU A 207 11.21 6.79 7.35
C LEU A 207 12.74 6.69 7.22
N ALA A 208 13.41 7.81 6.92
CA ALA A 208 14.86 7.87 6.84
C ALA A 208 15.52 7.63 8.21
N ASP A 209 15.00 8.25 9.26
CA ASP A 209 15.48 8.09 10.63
C ASP A 209 15.24 6.67 11.18
N ASP A 210 14.14 6.04 10.79
CA ASP A 210 13.81 4.64 11.11
C ASP A 210 14.58 3.64 10.21
N GLU A 211 15.47 4.10 9.32
CA GLU A 211 16.34 3.31 8.42
C GLU A 211 15.59 2.18 7.69
N VAL A 212 14.44 2.49 7.12
CA VAL A 212 13.59 1.49 6.45
C VAL A 212 14.30 0.85 5.25
N ARG A 213 14.00 -0.43 5.00
CA ARG A 213 14.67 -1.24 3.95
C ARG A 213 13.79 -1.56 2.74
N PHE A 214 12.53 -1.15 2.75
CA PHE A 214 11.62 -1.28 1.62
C PHE A 214 11.85 -0.15 0.59
N ASN A 215 11.30 -0.30 -0.61
CA ASN A 215 11.38 0.73 -1.64
C ASN A 215 10.36 1.83 -1.35
N LEU A 216 10.75 3.08 -1.58
CA LEU A 216 9.88 4.25 -1.48
C LEU A 216 9.50 4.77 -2.87
N ALA A 217 8.21 4.96 -3.12
CA ALA A 217 7.67 5.60 -4.29
C ALA A 217 6.97 6.92 -3.89
N ILE A 218 7.17 7.96 -4.68
CA ILE A 218 6.57 9.28 -4.46
C ILE A 218 5.60 9.57 -5.60
N SER A 219 4.34 9.75 -5.28
CA SER A 219 3.31 10.24 -6.21
C SER A 219 3.58 11.72 -6.50
N LEU A 220 4.45 11.98 -7.49
CA LEU A 220 4.87 13.34 -7.83
C LEU A 220 3.85 14.03 -8.74
N HIS A 221 3.52 13.41 -9.85
CA HIS A 221 2.55 13.80 -10.90
C HIS A 221 2.71 15.20 -11.50
N SER A 222 3.45 16.10 -10.88
CA SER A 222 3.93 17.36 -11.46
C SER A 222 5.16 17.89 -10.72
N ALA A 223 6.11 18.45 -11.44
CA ALA A 223 7.25 19.22 -10.91
C ALA A 223 7.02 20.73 -10.98
N SER A 224 5.76 21.16 -11.07
CA SER A 224 5.32 22.56 -10.98
C SER A 224 4.35 22.69 -9.81
N ASN A 225 4.65 23.57 -8.85
CA ASN A 225 3.79 23.78 -7.69
C ASN A 225 2.36 24.13 -8.10
N SER A 226 2.16 25.04 -9.07
CA SER A 226 0.83 25.45 -9.54
C SER A 226 0.00 24.30 -10.11
N LYS A 227 0.61 23.44 -10.93
CA LYS A 227 -0.07 22.25 -11.49
C LYS A 227 -0.30 21.17 -10.44
N ARG A 228 0.66 21.00 -9.52
CA ARG A 228 0.54 20.04 -8.45
C ARG A 228 -0.50 20.44 -7.40
N ASP A 229 -0.67 21.75 -7.15
CA ASP A 229 -1.74 22.30 -6.31
C ASP A 229 -3.14 21.92 -6.85
N ILE A 230 -3.31 21.87 -8.18
CA ILE A 230 -4.55 21.43 -8.84
C ILE A 230 -4.76 19.94 -8.67
N LEU A 231 -3.74 19.13 -8.94
CA LEU A 231 -3.84 17.66 -8.92
C LEU A 231 -3.90 17.07 -7.50
N MET A 232 -3.15 17.69 -6.58
CA MET A 232 -2.91 17.16 -5.24
C MET A 232 -2.99 18.28 -4.20
N PRO A 233 -4.13 18.48 -3.54
CA PRO A 233 -4.30 19.55 -2.55
C PRO A 233 -3.26 19.54 -1.41
N LEU A 234 -2.64 18.39 -1.14
CA LEU A 234 -1.52 18.28 -0.20
C LEU A 234 -0.39 19.27 -0.54
N ASN A 235 -0.16 19.59 -1.81
CA ASN A 235 0.93 20.48 -2.24
C ASN A 235 0.73 21.92 -1.74
N GLN A 236 -0.48 22.32 -1.39
CA GLN A 236 -0.71 23.63 -0.75
C GLN A 236 -0.04 23.71 0.63
N LYS A 237 0.11 22.56 1.32
CA LYS A 237 0.74 22.45 2.65
C LYS A 237 2.20 22.01 2.59
N VAL A 238 2.56 21.18 1.61
CA VAL A 238 3.91 20.61 1.43
C VAL A 238 4.36 20.91 0.02
N LYS A 239 5.17 21.97 -0.16
CA LYS A 239 5.66 22.41 -1.47
C LYS A 239 6.73 21.48 -2.01
N LEU A 240 6.95 21.53 -3.34
CA LEU A 240 7.93 20.69 -4.04
C LEU A 240 9.36 20.83 -3.49
N GLU A 241 9.73 22.00 -3.00
CA GLU A 241 11.06 22.27 -2.42
C GLU A 241 11.24 21.45 -1.13
N GLU A 242 10.26 21.47 -0.22
CA GLU A 242 10.28 20.68 1.01
C GLU A 242 10.25 19.17 0.71
N LEU A 243 9.44 18.75 -0.27
CA LEU A 243 9.41 17.37 -0.72
C LEU A 243 10.76 16.91 -1.26
N ARG A 244 11.40 17.72 -2.11
CA ARG A 244 12.73 17.44 -2.68
C ARG A 244 13.77 17.27 -1.57
N ASP A 245 13.78 18.17 -0.60
CA ASP A 245 14.77 18.18 0.48
C ASP A 245 14.55 16.94 1.39
N SER A 246 13.30 16.53 1.66
CA SER A 246 13.00 15.31 2.41
C SER A 246 13.43 14.04 1.67
N VAL A 247 13.29 14.00 0.33
CA VAL A 247 13.75 12.87 -0.49
C VAL A 247 15.27 12.81 -0.53
N GLN A 248 15.96 13.95 -0.63
CA GLN A 248 17.42 14.00 -0.55
C GLN A 248 17.89 13.46 0.82
N TYR A 249 17.30 13.92 1.92
CA TYR A 249 17.59 13.42 3.27
C TYR A 249 17.38 11.89 3.38
N PHE A 250 16.29 11.39 2.81
CA PHE A 250 16.01 9.95 2.77
C PHE A 250 17.12 9.18 2.05
N TYR A 251 17.57 9.69 0.89
CA TYR A 251 18.66 9.06 0.15
C TYR A 251 19.97 9.09 0.93
N ASP A 252 20.32 10.22 1.54
CA ASP A 252 21.57 10.39 2.31
C ASP A 252 21.65 9.44 3.51
N LYS A 253 20.51 9.19 4.17
CA LYS A 253 20.41 8.28 5.32
C LYS A 253 20.39 6.81 4.93
N THR A 254 19.63 6.45 3.89
CA THR A 254 19.35 5.05 3.58
C THR A 254 20.14 4.48 2.40
N GLY A 255 20.75 5.33 1.56
CA GLY A 255 21.34 4.96 0.28
C GLY A 255 20.33 4.46 -0.77
N SER A 256 19.02 4.51 -0.45
CA SER A 256 17.97 3.93 -1.28
C SER A 256 17.39 4.96 -2.25
N ARG A 257 17.42 4.63 -3.55
CA ARG A 257 16.79 5.46 -4.59
C ARG A 257 15.28 5.44 -4.46
N VAL A 258 14.65 6.61 -4.54
CA VAL A 258 13.20 6.70 -4.66
C VAL A 258 12.73 6.47 -6.09
N THR A 259 11.45 6.13 -6.25
CA THR A 259 10.78 6.09 -7.55
C THR A 259 9.74 7.20 -7.59
N TYR A 260 9.84 8.11 -8.54
CA TYR A 260 8.79 9.09 -8.82
C TYR A 260 7.73 8.47 -9.71
N GLU A 261 6.49 8.43 -9.25
CA GLU A 261 5.33 8.04 -10.02
C GLU A 261 4.74 9.30 -10.67
N TYR A 262 4.63 9.31 -12.00
CA TYR A 262 4.21 10.48 -12.78
C TYR A 262 3.14 10.08 -13.79
N ILE A 263 1.89 10.38 -13.48
CA ILE A 263 0.77 10.20 -14.40
C ILE A 263 0.80 11.34 -15.42
N LEU A 264 0.73 11.01 -16.73
CA LEU A 264 0.61 12.00 -17.78
C LEU A 264 -0.87 12.29 -18.08
N PHE A 265 -1.27 13.53 -17.80
CA PHE A 265 -2.59 14.06 -18.11
C PHE A 265 -2.49 14.96 -19.35
N LYS A 266 -3.36 14.74 -20.31
CA LYS A 266 -3.47 15.51 -21.54
C LYS A 266 -3.63 17.01 -21.24
N ASP A 267 -2.85 17.85 -21.93
CA ASP A 267 -2.88 19.31 -21.87
C ASP A 267 -2.65 19.93 -20.46
N LEU A 268 -2.27 19.10 -19.47
CA LEU A 268 -2.04 19.58 -18.10
C LEU A 268 -0.56 19.52 -17.69
N ASN A 269 0.06 18.34 -17.78
CA ASN A 269 1.43 18.10 -17.28
C ASN A 269 2.30 17.28 -18.27
N ASP A 270 1.90 17.26 -19.54
CA ASP A 270 2.50 16.43 -20.59
C ASP A 270 3.33 17.25 -21.62
N SER A 271 3.57 18.55 -21.36
CA SER A 271 4.36 19.42 -22.20
C SER A 271 5.87 19.19 -22.03
N MET A 272 6.65 19.66 -23.01
CA MET A 272 8.12 19.64 -22.91
C MET A 272 8.66 20.52 -21.78
N GLU A 273 7.96 21.59 -21.41
CA GLU A 273 8.27 22.41 -20.24
C GLU A 273 8.11 21.61 -18.95
N ASP A 274 7.05 20.79 -18.85
CA ASP A 274 6.84 19.88 -17.71
C ASP A 274 7.96 18.85 -17.61
N ALA A 275 8.40 18.29 -18.74
CA ALA A 275 9.54 17.38 -18.78
C ALA A 275 10.83 18.07 -18.28
N GLN A 276 11.09 19.33 -18.67
CA GLN A 276 12.24 20.09 -18.18
C GLN A 276 12.20 20.32 -16.67
N LYS A 277 11.04 20.71 -16.12
CA LYS A 277 10.84 20.86 -14.66
C LYS A 277 11.03 19.53 -13.93
N LEU A 278 10.54 18.43 -14.49
CA LEU A 278 10.74 17.10 -13.93
C LEU A 278 12.21 16.70 -13.91
N ILE A 279 12.97 17.00 -14.96
CA ILE A 279 14.43 16.77 -15.02
C ILE A 279 15.14 17.58 -13.92
N GLN A 280 14.79 18.85 -13.76
CA GLN A 280 15.39 19.72 -12.72
C GLN A 280 15.11 19.17 -11.32
N PHE A 281 13.86 18.77 -11.06
CA PHE A 281 13.46 18.17 -9.79
C PHE A 281 14.19 16.85 -9.50
N ALA A 282 14.24 15.97 -10.51
CA ALA A 282 14.83 14.62 -10.39
C ALA A 282 16.35 14.61 -10.23
N LYS A 283 17.04 15.69 -10.57
CA LYS A 283 18.52 15.83 -10.41
C LYS A 283 18.95 15.99 -8.94
N ALA A 284 18.05 16.34 -8.05
CA ALA A 284 18.38 16.58 -6.65
C ALA A 284 18.89 15.31 -5.94
N SER A 285 18.33 14.14 -6.27
CA SER A 285 18.76 12.86 -5.68
C SER A 285 18.67 11.70 -6.70
N PRO A 286 19.46 10.63 -6.54
CA PRO A 286 19.33 9.45 -7.38
C PRO A 286 17.91 8.86 -7.33
N CYS A 287 17.26 8.75 -8.48
CA CYS A 287 15.87 8.31 -8.58
C CYS A 287 15.62 7.44 -9.82
N LYS A 288 14.41 6.88 -9.89
CA LYS A 288 13.78 6.32 -11.08
C LYS A 288 12.48 7.07 -11.33
N ILE A 289 12.02 7.11 -12.58
CA ILE A 289 10.74 7.71 -12.93
C ILE A 289 9.87 6.64 -13.59
N ASN A 290 8.68 6.44 -13.04
CA ASN A 290 7.64 5.65 -13.69
C ASN A 290 6.65 6.62 -14.33
N ILE A 291 6.60 6.63 -15.65
CA ILE A 291 5.55 7.31 -16.39
C ILE A 291 4.34 6.37 -16.44
N ILE A 292 3.19 6.88 -16.04
CA ILE A 292 1.95 6.12 -15.93
C ILE A 292 0.92 6.72 -16.87
N GLU A 293 0.24 5.89 -17.64
CA GLU A 293 -0.94 6.30 -18.37
C GLU A 293 -2.08 6.61 -17.39
N TYR A 294 -2.76 7.73 -17.56
CA TYR A 294 -3.97 8.00 -16.76
C TYR A 294 -5.04 6.94 -17.05
N ASN A 295 -5.61 6.41 -15.98
CA ASN A 295 -6.77 5.52 -16.07
C ASN A 295 -8.02 6.32 -15.76
N THR A 296 -8.91 6.41 -16.72
CA THR A 296 -10.15 7.18 -16.59
C THR A 296 -10.93 6.72 -15.36
N VAL A 297 -11.37 7.68 -14.59
CA VAL A 297 -12.30 7.51 -13.47
C VAL A 297 -13.58 8.23 -13.86
N ASP A 298 -14.70 7.57 -13.67
CA ASP A 298 -16.00 8.13 -13.99
C ASP A 298 -16.16 9.48 -13.27
N ASP A 299 -16.80 10.44 -13.92
CA ASP A 299 -17.12 11.78 -13.40
C ASP A 299 -15.88 12.69 -13.14
N LEU A 300 -14.64 12.29 -13.49
CA LEU A 300 -13.47 13.15 -13.42
C LEU A 300 -13.07 13.71 -14.79
N PRO A 301 -12.66 15.01 -14.87
CA PRO A 301 -12.49 15.71 -16.14
C PRO A 301 -11.14 15.44 -16.83
N TYR A 302 -10.38 14.44 -16.39
CA TYR A 302 -9.04 14.20 -16.89
C TYR A 302 -9.01 13.21 -18.03
N GLU A 303 -8.10 13.43 -18.99
CA GLU A 303 -7.82 12.55 -20.11
C GLU A 303 -6.35 12.10 -20.08
N LYS A 304 -6.07 10.93 -20.66
CA LYS A 304 -4.69 10.47 -20.85
C LYS A 304 -4.00 11.22 -21.98
N ALA A 305 -2.71 11.50 -21.85
CA ALA A 305 -1.87 11.98 -22.95
C ALA A 305 -1.86 10.99 -24.13
N SER A 306 -1.70 11.50 -25.34
CA SER A 306 -1.56 10.64 -26.53
C SER A 306 -0.27 9.81 -26.47
N ASN A 307 -0.26 8.67 -27.16
CA ASN A 307 0.92 7.81 -27.21
C ASN A 307 2.16 8.58 -27.74
N LYS A 308 1.97 9.41 -28.78
CA LYS A 308 3.05 10.21 -29.37
C LYS A 308 3.64 11.22 -28.36
N VAL A 309 2.79 11.89 -27.59
CA VAL A 309 3.22 12.81 -26.53
C VAL A 309 3.97 12.04 -25.44
N THR A 310 3.43 10.92 -25.00
CA THR A 310 4.05 10.04 -24.00
C THR A 310 5.43 9.55 -24.43
N GLU A 311 5.56 9.08 -25.68
CA GLU A 311 6.83 8.60 -26.23
C GLU A 311 7.86 9.73 -26.32
N ASN A 312 7.49 10.91 -26.82
CA ASN A 312 8.37 12.07 -26.88
C ASN A 312 8.81 12.52 -25.48
N PHE A 313 7.90 12.55 -24.51
CA PHE A 313 8.18 12.89 -23.13
C PHE A 313 9.22 11.94 -22.52
N ILE A 314 9.01 10.63 -22.67
CA ILE A 314 9.94 9.60 -22.17
C ILE A 314 11.31 9.73 -22.86
N LYS A 315 11.34 9.82 -24.18
CA LYS A 315 12.58 9.97 -24.94
C LYS A 315 13.40 11.15 -24.45
N TYR A 316 12.74 12.30 -24.23
CA TYR A 316 13.43 13.50 -23.75
C TYR A 316 14.02 13.32 -22.33
N LEU A 317 13.33 12.62 -21.43
CA LEU A 317 13.85 12.27 -20.10
C LEU A 317 15.06 11.33 -20.20
N GLU A 318 15.01 10.34 -21.08
CA GLU A 318 16.08 9.36 -21.30
C GLU A 318 17.33 10.01 -21.90
N GLU A 319 17.18 10.95 -22.86
CA GLU A 319 18.27 11.75 -23.41
C GLU A 319 19.02 12.56 -22.33
N LYS A 320 18.35 12.89 -21.22
CA LYS A 320 18.95 13.53 -20.05
C LYS A 320 19.49 12.52 -19.01
N LYS A 321 19.66 11.24 -19.41
CA LYS A 321 20.21 10.12 -18.62
C LYS A 321 19.39 9.77 -17.37
N LEU A 322 18.08 10.04 -17.35
CA LEU A 322 17.18 9.58 -16.32
C LEU A 322 16.77 8.14 -16.59
N ILE A 323 16.57 7.36 -15.52
CA ILE A 323 16.02 5.99 -15.60
C ILE A 323 14.51 6.11 -15.65
N VAL A 324 13.92 5.85 -16.81
CA VAL A 324 12.48 5.99 -17.05
C VAL A 324 11.87 4.63 -17.40
N ASN A 325 10.69 4.35 -16.86
CA ASN A 325 9.89 3.17 -17.20
C ASN A 325 8.48 3.62 -17.60
N LEU A 326 7.97 3.15 -18.71
CA LEU A 326 6.55 3.25 -19.02
C LEU A 326 5.80 2.12 -18.30
N ARG A 327 4.93 2.50 -17.40
CA ARG A 327 4.12 1.57 -16.61
C ARG A 327 2.75 1.42 -17.24
N LYS A 328 2.56 0.32 -17.97
CA LYS A 328 1.26 -0.04 -18.55
C LYS A 328 0.31 -0.50 -17.47
N SER A 329 -0.86 0.10 -17.44
CA SER A 329 -1.92 -0.24 -16.47
C SER A 329 -2.53 -1.61 -16.75
N LYS A 330 -2.87 -2.31 -15.67
CA LYS A 330 -3.51 -3.63 -15.66
C LYS A 330 -4.89 -3.55 -15.03
N GLY A 331 -5.80 -4.45 -15.41
CA GLY A 331 -7.16 -4.53 -14.83
C GLY A 331 -8.05 -3.33 -15.13
N LYS A 332 -7.87 -2.65 -16.27
CA LYS A 332 -8.66 -1.46 -16.65
C LYS A 332 -10.16 -1.77 -16.80
N ASP A 333 -10.48 -2.95 -17.33
CA ASP A 333 -11.86 -3.42 -17.59
C ASP A 333 -12.66 -3.72 -16.33
N ILE A 334 -11.98 -3.90 -15.19
CA ILE A 334 -12.60 -4.13 -13.88
C ILE A 334 -12.33 -3.00 -12.89
N ALA A 335 -11.92 -1.81 -13.36
CA ALA A 335 -11.53 -0.68 -12.52
C ALA A 335 -10.53 -1.06 -11.40
N ALA A 336 -9.47 -1.83 -11.75
CA ALA A 336 -8.42 -2.27 -10.84
C ALA A 336 -7.09 -1.55 -11.04
N ALA A 337 -7.01 -0.62 -11.99
CA ALA A 337 -5.79 0.14 -12.25
C ALA A 337 -5.55 1.23 -11.18
N CYS A 338 -4.32 1.77 -11.16
CA CYS A 338 -3.96 2.84 -10.22
C CYS A 338 -4.93 4.02 -10.32
N GLY A 339 -5.41 4.49 -9.17
CA GLY A 339 -6.35 5.60 -9.04
C GLY A 339 -7.83 5.22 -9.22
N GLN A 340 -8.15 3.97 -9.55
CA GLN A 340 -9.54 3.53 -9.81
C GLN A 340 -10.21 2.81 -8.63
N LEU A 341 -9.47 2.48 -7.58
CA LEU A 341 -10.02 1.73 -6.44
C LEU A 341 -11.02 2.59 -5.66
N VAL A 342 -12.22 2.06 -5.51
CA VAL A 342 -13.32 2.73 -4.80
C VAL A 342 -14.32 1.70 -4.27
N ASN A 343 -14.71 1.83 -3.01
CA ASN A 343 -15.75 0.99 -2.40
C ASN A 343 -17.13 1.40 -2.90
N LYS A 344 -17.48 1.07 -4.12
CA LYS A 344 -18.89 1.17 -4.56
C LYS A 344 -19.62 -0.07 -4.02
N LEU A 345 -20.25 0.07 -2.84
CA LEU A 345 -21.37 -0.77 -2.47
C LEU A 345 -22.51 -0.41 -3.44
N LYS A 346 -22.72 -1.21 -4.47
CA LYS A 346 -23.98 -1.29 -5.18
C LYS A 346 -24.70 -2.55 -4.75
#